data_410faf20778c41e5ac974a6455b78335
#
_entry.id   410faf20778c41e5ac974a6455b78335
#
_cell.length_a   1.000
_cell.length_b   1.000
_cell.length_c   1.000
_cell.angle_alpha   90.00
_cell.angle_beta   90.00
_cell.angle_gamma   90.00
#
_symmetry.space_group_name_H-M   'P 1'
#
loop_
_entity.id
_entity.type
_entity.pdbx_description
1 polymer ?
#
loop_
_entity_poly.entity_id
_entity_poly.type
_entity_poly.pdbx_seq_one_letter_code
_entity_poly.pdbx_strand_id
1 'polypeptide(L)'
;MDALLKPIYEGVMEGDQDLVVDGVKAALEAKVSAEAILKQGMMPAMAKVGQLFEEGEYFVPELLIAARAMQGGLDILKPLLTSEDVQPIGTVVTGTVQGDLHDIGKNLVGMMMKGAGFEIIDLGSDVKPEQFIAAVKESGAQLVAMSALLTTTMANMPATIKAFEDAGMRDSVKILIGGAPVTQAFADKIGADGFAPDASQAAKVALTLVN
;
A
#
# COMPACT_ATOMS: atom_id res chain seq x y z
N MET A 1 -8.33 16.67 -16.83
CA MET A 1 -8.73 15.24 -16.76
C MET A 1 -9.62 14.92 -17.93
N ASP A 2 -9.40 13.77 -18.57
CA ASP A 2 -10.24 13.29 -19.66
C ASP A 2 -11.69 13.11 -19.17
N ALA A 3 -12.67 13.44 -20.03
CA ALA A 3 -14.09 13.34 -19.68
C ALA A 3 -14.54 11.92 -19.35
N LEU A 4 -13.91 10.90 -19.96
CA LEU A 4 -14.17 9.50 -19.69
C LEU A 4 -13.58 9.00 -18.35
N LEU A 5 -12.53 9.66 -17.85
CA LEU A 5 -11.89 9.29 -16.58
C LEU A 5 -12.47 10.05 -15.40
N LYS A 6 -13.20 11.14 -15.63
CA LYS A 6 -13.77 11.98 -14.59
C LYS A 6 -14.73 11.21 -13.66
N PRO A 7 -15.70 10.41 -14.16
CA PRO A 7 -16.57 9.62 -13.28
C PRO A 7 -15.80 8.62 -12.40
N ILE A 8 -14.72 8.04 -12.93
CA ILE A 8 -13.87 7.11 -12.18
C ILE A 8 -13.18 7.84 -11.03
N TYR A 9 -12.61 9.01 -11.33
CA TYR A 9 -11.97 9.85 -10.32
C TYR A 9 -12.94 10.27 -9.22
N GLU A 10 -14.12 10.80 -9.60
CA GLU A 10 -15.16 11.23 -8.67
C GLU A 10 -15.69 10.06 -7.84
N GLY A 11 -15.94 8.90 -8.47
CA GLY A 11 -16.39 7.70 -7.78
C GLY A 11 -15.39 7.21 -6.72
N VAL A 12 -14.08 7.24 -7.00
CA VAL A 12 -13.07 6.92 -5.97
C VAL A 12 -13.08 7.96 -4.85
N MET A 13 -13.14 9.26 -5.19
CA MET A 13 -13.17 10.34 -4.19
C MET A 13 -14.38 10.24 -3.25
N GLU A 14 -15.55 9.92 -3.79
CA GLU A 14 -16.81 9.84 -3.04
C GLU A 14 -17.05 8.46 -2.41
N GLY A 15 -16.20 7.47 -2.75
CA GLY A 15 -16.35 6.09 -2.29
C GLY A 15 -17.50 5.35 -2.98
N ASP A 16 -17.94 5.81 -4.15
CA ASP A 16 -19.01 5.21 -4.96
C ASP A 16 -18.42 4.12 -5.88
N GLN A 17 -18.51 2.87 -5.41
CA GLN A 17 -17.99 1.72 -6.14
C GLN A 17 -18.72 1.49 -7.46
N ASP A 18 -20.04 1.72 -7.51
CA ASP A 18 -20.83 1.47 -8.72
C ASP A 18 -20.45 2.49 -9.80
N LEU A 19 -20.28 3.75 -9.42
CA LEU A 19 -19.81 4.80 -10.33
C LEU A 19 -18.40 4.49 -10.89
N VAL A 20 -17.49 3.98 -10.06
CA VAL A 20 -16.15 3.56 -10.51
C VAL A 20 -16.25 2.39 -11.48
N VAL A 21 -17.01 1.35 -11.15
CA VAL A 21 -17.17 0.14 -11.97
C VAL A 21 -17.76 0.48 -13.34
N ASP A 22 -18.81 1.28 -13.36
CA ASP A 22 -19.50 1.67 -14.60
C ASP A 22 -18.60 2.62 -15.43
N GLY A 23 -17.90 3.54 -14.78
CA GLY A 23 -16.94 4.43 -15.42
C GLY A 23 -15.77 3.66 -16.08
N VAL A 24 -15.22 2.66 -15.37
CA VAL A 24 -14.16 1.78 -15.90
C VAL A 24 -14.66 1.01 -17.13
N LYS A 25 -15.84 0.41 -17.08
CA LYS A 25 -16.43 -0.31 -18.21
C LYS A 25 -16.63 0.62 -19.41
N ALA A 26 -17.21 1.80 -19.20
CA ALA A 26 -17.44 2.78 -20.27
C ALA A 26 -16.13 3.26 -20.90
N ALA A 27 -15.08 3.49 -20.09
CA ALA A 27 -13.78 3.89 -20.60
C ALA A 27 -13.12 2.78 -21.44
N LEU A 28 -13.23 1.51 -21.00
CA LEU A 28 -12.75 0.35 -21.76
C LEU A 28 -13.51 0.16 -23.08
N GLU A 29 -14.83 0.33 -23.09
CA GLU A 29 -15.66 0.29 -24.31
C GLU A 29 -15.24 1.41 -25.31
N ALA A 30 -14.88 2.58 -24.79
CA ALA A 30 -14.33 3.69 -25.57
C ALA A 30 -12.85 3.49 -25.95
N LYS A 31 -12.27 2.31 -25.67
CA LYS A 31 -10.89 1.91 -25.98
C LYS A 31 -9.81 2.73 -25.27
N VAL A 32 -10.10 3.26 -24.11
CA VAL A 32 -9.08 3.77 -23.21
C VAL A 32 -8.34 2.57 -22.63
N SER A 33 -7.00 2.58 -22.64
CA SER A 33 -6.21 1.45 -22.14
C SER A 33 -6.38 1.28 -20.62
N ALA A 34 -6.27 0.03 -20.13
CA ALA A 34 -6.33 -0.27 -18.69
C ALA A 34 -5.27 0.50 -17.90
N GLU A 35 -4.07 0.67 -18.47
CA GLU A 35 -3.01 1.47 -17.89
C GLU A 35 -3.39 2.96 -17.74
N ALA A 36 -4.00 3.55 -18.77
CA ALA A 36 -4.42 4.95 -18.72
C ALA A 36 -5.53 5.17 -17.67
N ILE A 37 -6.50 4.27 -17.60
CA ILE A 37 -7.57 4.30 -16.58
C ILE A 37 -6.96 4.25 -15.18
N LEU A 38 -6.04 3.33 -14.93
CA LEU A 38 -5.36 3.21 -13.65
C LEU A 38 -4.54 4.46 -13.32
N LYS A 39 -3.59 4.83 -14.19
CA LYS A 39 -2.59 5.89 -13.91
C LYS A 39 -3.16 7.30 -13.96
N GLN A 40 -4.18 7.57 -14.78
CA GLN A 40 -4.70 8.93 -14.99
C GLN A 40 -6.08 9.16 -14.32
N GLY A 41 -6.81 8.09 -13.97
CA GLY A 41 -8.09 8.16 -13.31
C GLY A 41 -8.01 7.78 -11.82
N MET A 42 -7.68 6.52 -11.55
CA MET A 42 -7.81 5.94 -10.22
C MET A 42 -6.70 6.35 -9.24
N MET A 43 -5.42 6.23 -9.64
CA MET A 43 -4.28 6.58 -8.77
C MET A 43 -4.29 8.06 -8.34
N PRO A 44 -4.55 9.04 -9.22
CA PRO A 44 -4.65 10.44 -8.80
C PRO A 44 -5.80 10.70 -7.82
N ALA A 45 -6.93 10.00 -7.98
CA ALA A 45 -8.04 10.08 -7.04
C ALA A 45 -7.63 9.59 -5.64
N MET A 46 -7.01 8.41 -5.56
CA MET A 46 -6.57 7.87 -4.28
C MET A 46 -5.47 8.71 -3.63
N ALA A 47 -4.58 9.30 -4.41
CA ALA A 47 -3.59 10.27 -3.92
C ALA A 47 -4.28 11.53 -3.32
N LYS A 48 -5.36 12.01 -3.96
CA LYS A 48 -6.14 13.15 -3.42
C LYS A 48 -6.89 12.78 -2.14
N VAL A 49 -7.47 11.57 -2.07
CA VAL A 49 -8.06 11.02 -0.84
C VAL A 49 -7.04 11.03 0.31
N GLY A 50 -5.82 10.56 0.05
CA GLY A 50 -4.74 10.59 1.04
C GLY A 50 -4.35 12.01 1.46
N GLN A 51 -4.32 12.95 0.53
CA GLN A 51 -4.07 14.36 0.85
C GLN A 51 -5.16 14.94 1.76
N LEU A 52 -6.44 14.70 1.46
CA LEU A 52 -7.56 15.18 2.27
C LEU A 52 -7.56 14.56 3.68
N PHE A 53 -7.11 13.32 3.80
CA PHE A 53 -6.90 12.69 5.09
C PHE A 53 -5.79 13.38 5.91
N GLU A 54 -4.65 13.71 5.30
CA GLU A 54 -3.56 14.45 5.95
C GLU A 54 -3.99 15.87 6.37
N GLU A 55 -4.83 16.52 5.56
CA GLU A 55 -5.41 17.83 5.84
C GLU A 55 -6.52 17.80 6.91
N GLY A 56 -6.95 16.61 7.33
CA GLY A 56 -8.01 16.42 8.33
C GLY A 56 -9.42 16.68 7.80
N GLU A 57 -9.59 16.73 6.47
CA GLU A 57 -10.89 16.85 5.81
C GLU A 57 -11.57 15.48 5.65
N TYR A 58 -10.77 14.42 5.41
CA TYR A 58 -11.22 13.03 5.39
C TYR A 58 -10.71 12.29 6.62
N PHE A 59 -11.47 11.27 7.05
CA PHE A 59 -11.15 10.40 8.16
C PHE A 59 -11.06 8.94 7.70
N VAL A 60 -10.81 8.01 8.62
CA VAL A 60 -10.67 6.58 8.29
C VAL A 60 -11.88 6.02 7.53
N PRO A 61 -13.15 6.36 7.83
CA PRO A 61 -14.28 5.87 7.04
C PRO A 61 -14.20 6.26 5.56
N GLU A 62 -13.83 7.51 5.24
CA GLU A 62 -13.70 7.98 3.87
C GLU A 62 -12.57 7.25 3.12
N LEU A 63 -11.43 6.98 3.81
CA LEU A 63 -10.36 6.17 3.23
C LEU A 63 -10.84 4.76 2.87
N LEU A 64 -11.61 4.13 3.76
CA LEU A 64 -12.09 2.77 3.57
C LEU A 64 -13.07 2.66 2.39
N ILE A 65 -14.02 3.60 2.26
CA ILE A 65 -14.99 3.57 1.14
C ILE A 65 -14.29 3.90 -0.18
N ALA A 66 -13.37 4.87 -0.20
CA ALA A 66 -12.56 5.20 -1.39
C ALA A 66 -11.71 3.99 -1.85
N ALA A 67 -11.02 3.34 -0.90
CA ALA A 67 -10.22 2.14 -1.20
C ALA A 67 -11.10 0.98 -1.73
N ARG A 68 -12.31 0.79 -1.19
CA ARG A 68 -13.26 -0.20 -1.67
C ARG A 68 -13.74 0.14 -3.09
N ALA A 69 -14.08 1.39 -3.35
CA ALA A 69 -14.48 1.84 -4.68
C ALA A 69 -13.35 1.61 -5.70
N MET A 70 -12.12 1.98 -5.35
CA MET A 70 -10.95 1.71 -6.17
C MET A 70 -10.74 0.21 -6.42
N GLN A 71 -10.89 -0.65 -5.39
CA GLN A 71 -10.74 -2.10 -5.55
C GLN A 71 -11.73 -2.67 -6.58
N GLY A 72 -12.98 -2.19 -6.59
CA GLY A 72 -13.99 -2.58 -7.60
C GLY A 72 -13.54 -2.32 -9.03
N GLY A 73 -12.91 -1.17 -9.28
CA GLY A 73 -12.31 -0.85 -10.59
C GLY A 73 -11.08 -1.69 -10.91
N LEU A 74 -10.19 -1.90 -9.92
CA LEU A 74 -8.99 -2.73 -10.07
C LEU A 74 -9.31 -4.18 -10.42
N ASP A 75 -10.37 -4.75 -9.88
CA ASP A 75 -10.79 -6.13 -10.17
C ASP A 75 -11.14 -6.31 -11.66
N ILE A 76 -11.66 -5.26 -12.31
CA ILE A 76 -11.94 -5.26 -13.75
C ILE A 76 -10.64 -5.08 -14.56
N LEU A 77 -9.75 -4.17 -14.10
CA LEU A 77 -8.53 -3.83 -14.83
C LEU A 77 -7.43 -4.91 -14.70
N LYS A 78 -7.35 -5.60 -13.57
CA LYS A 78 -6.24 -6.54 -13.26
C LYS A 78 -5.95 -7.56 -14.37
N PRO A 79 -6.94 -8.30 -14.92
CA PRO A 79 -6.67 -9.24 -16.00
C PRO A 79 -6.18 -8.56 -17.29
N LEU A 80 -6.61 -7.32 -17.55
CA LEU A 80 -6.19 -6.54 -18.72
C LEU A 80 -4.78 -5.99 -18.54
N LEU A 81 -4.45 -5.46 -17.37
CA LEU A 81 -3.10 -4.98 -17.04
C LEU A 81 -2.07 -6.11 -17.18
N THR A 82 -2.40 -7.33 -16.72
CA THR A 82 -1.53 -8.49 -16.87
C THR A 82 -1.30 -8.84 -18.35
N SER A 83 -2.34 -8.74 -19.19
CA SER A 83 -2.22 -9.01 -20.63
C SER A 83 -1.47 -7.94 -21.41
N GLU A 84 -1.45 -6.71 -20.90
CA GLU A 84 -0.74 -5.55 -21.48
C GLU A 84 0.71 -5.45 -20.95
N ASP A 85 1.22 -6.43 -20.18
CA ASP A 85 2.53 -6.42 -19.51
C ASP A 85 2.77 -5.19 -18.62
N VAL A 86 1.70 -4.60 -18.09
CA VAL A 86 1.81 -3.47 -17.15
C VAL A 86 2.24 -3.99 -15.79
N GLN A 87 3.45 -3.61 -15.40
CA GLN A 87 4.00 -4.02 -14.11
C GLN A 87 3.54 -3.09 -12.99
N PRO A 88 3.32 -3.61 -11.76
CA PRO A 88 3.14 -2.77 -10.58
C PRO A 88 4.39 -1.91 -10.37
N ILE A 89 4.24 -0.79 -9.65
CA ILE A 89 5.37 0.10 -9.28
C ILE A 89 6.42 -0.67 -8.46
N GLY A 90 5.97 -1.62 -7.67
CA GLY A 90 6.79 -2.52 -6.87
C GLY A 90 5.91 -3.47 -6.09
N THR A 91 6.51 -4.50 -5.50
CA THR A 91 5.84 -5.46 -4.61
C THR A 91 6.24 -5.19 -3.17
N VAL A 92 5.24 -5.12 -2.29
CA VAL A 92 5.41 -4.86 -0.85
C VAL A 92 4.90 -6.06 -0.05
N VAL A 93 5.74 -6.60 0.82
CA VAL A 93 5.33 -7.56 1.85
C VAL A 93 4.93 -6.78 3.08
N THR A 94 3.67 -6.92 3.54
CA THR A 94 3.17 -6.26 4.75
C THR A 94 2.90 -7.27 5.85
N GLY A 95 3.10 -6.87 7.11
CA GLY A 95 2.78 -7.72 8.25
C GLY A 95 2.84 -6.95 9.58
N THR A 96 2.01 -7.38 10.52
CA THR A 96 2.16 -6.96 11.92
C THR A 96 3.14 -7.90 12.60
N VAL A 97 4.14 -7.35 13.26
CA VAL A 97 5.25 -8.12 13.84
C VAL A 97 4.80 -9.15 14.87
N GLN A 98 5.62 -10.14 15.12
CA GLN A 98 5.37 -11.23 16.07
C GLN A 98 4.90 -10.70 17.43
N GLY A 99 3.88 -11.35 17.99
CA GLY A 99 3.27 -11.01 19.27
C GLY A 99 2.26 -9.88 19.23
N ASP A 100 2.04 -9.26 18.06
CA ASP A 100 1.08 -8.18 17.88
C ASP A 100 -0.07 -8.63 16.95
N LEU A 101 -1.31 -8.43 17.39
CA LEU A 101 -2.52 -8.83 16.64
C LEU A 101 -3.27 -7.66 16.01
N HIS A 102 -2.79 -6.42 16.21
CA HIS A 102 -3.44 -5.23 15.70
C HIS A 102 -3.13 -5.05 14.21
N ASP A 103 -4.14 -5.09 13.38
CA ASP A 103 -3.97 -5.06 11.92
C ASP A 103 -4.72 -3.93 11.20
N ILE A 104 -5.59 -3.19 11.89
CA ILE A 104 -6.39 -2.11 11.26
C ILE A 104 -5.49 -1.11 10.54
N GLY A 105 -4.47 -0.59 11.22
CA GLY A 105 -3.53 0.37 10.62
C GLY A 105 -2.73 -0.23 9.46
N LYS A 106 -2.26 -1.48 9.60
CA LYS A 106 -1.58 -2.22 8.55
C LYS A 106 -2.46 -2.40 7.30
N ASN A 107 -3.73 -2.74 7.50
CA ASN A 107 -4.67 -2.92 6.41
C ASN A 107 -4.93 -1.60 5.67
N LEU A 108 -5.05 -0.47 6.38
CA LEU A 108 -5.15 0.86 5.77
C LEU A 108 -3.90 1.20 4.94
N VAL A 109 -2.70 0.92 5.47
CA VAL A 109 -1.44 1.10 4.73
C VAL A 109 -1.45 0.28 3.44
N GLY A 110 -1.83 -1.00 3.51
CA GLY A 110 -1.92 -1.87 2.33
C GLY A 110 -2.91 -1.34 1.28
N MET A 111 -4.07 -0.82 1.71
CA MET A 111 -5.05 -0.21 0.81
C MET A 111 -4.50 1.05 0.13
N MET A 112 -3.85 1.94 0.89
CA MET A 112 -3.24 3.16 0.32
C MET A 112 -2.10 2.84 -0.65
N MET A 113 -1.26 1.86 -0.33
CA MET A 113 -0.19 1.42 -1.22
C MET A 113 -0.74 0.77 -2.50
N LYS A 114 -1.81 -0.06 -2.42
CA LYS A 114 -2.51 -0.55 -3.62
C LYS A 114 -3.03 0.60 -4.47
N GLY A 115 -3.63 1.60 -3.81
CA GLY A 115 -4.08 2.83 -4.46
C GLY A 115 -2.97 3.62 -5.14
N ALA A 116 -1.75 3.50 -4.66
CA ALA A 116 -0.55 4.10 -5.26
C ALA A 116 0.09 3.22 -6.36
N GLY A 117 -0.45 2.03 -6.66
CA GLY A 117 0.01 1.16 -7.75
C GLY A 117 0.97 0.05 -7.34
N PHE A 118 1.11 -0.23 -6.04
CA PHE A 118 1.88 -1.37 -5.54
C PHE A 118 1.09 -2.67 -5.56
N GLU A 119 1.78 -3.78 -5.75
CA GLU A 119 1.28 -5.10 -5.40
C GLU A 119 1.55 -5.38 -3.92
N ILE A 120 0.54 -5.87 -3.19
CA ILE A 120 0.62 -6.11 -1.74
C ILE A 120 0.50 -7.59 -1.44
N ILE A 121 1.48 -8.11 -0.73
CA ILE A 121 1.48 -9.44 -0.12
C ILE A 121 1.31 -9.26 1.38
N ASP A 122 0.10 -9.50 1.86
CA ASP A 122 -0.24 -9.34 3.26
C ASP A 122 -0.07 -10.65 4.04
N LEU A 123 0.83 -10.66 5.00
CA LEU A 123 1.11 -11.81 5.87
C LEU A 123 0.20 -11.87 7.12
N GLY A 124 -0.66 -10.86 7.30
CA GLY A 124 -1.54 -10.77 8.46
C GLY A 124 -0.84 -10.22 9.70
N SER A 125 -1.18 -10.79 10.86
CA SER A 125 -0.65 -10.42 12.17
C SER A 125 0.14 -11.54 12.82
N ASP A 126 0.88 -11.24 13.89
CA ASP A 126 1.77 -12.18 14.59
C ASP A 126 2.82 -12.82 13.66
N VAL A 127 3.38 -12.02 12.76
CA VAL A 127 4.28 -12.48 11.71
C VAL A 127 5.71 -12.61 12.24
N LYS A 128 6.26 -13.82 12.16
CA LYS A 128 7.65 -14.08 12.57
C LYS A 128 8.65 -13.57 11.51
N PRO A 129 9.90 -13.23 11.91
CA PRO A 129 10.93 -12.78 10.99
C PRO A 129 11.13 -13.70 9.77
N GLU A 130 11.09 -15.02 9.97
CA GLU A 130 11.30 -16.01 8.91
C GLU A 130 10.19 -15.98 7.85
N GLN A 131 8.97 -15.59 8.22
CA GLN A 131 7.84 -15.49 7.30
C GLN A 131 8.00 -14.27 6.38
N PHE A 132 8.48 -13.13 6.89
CA PHE A 132 8.84 -12.00 6.06
C PHE A 132 9.94 -12.36 5.05
N ILE A 133 11.00 -13.01 5.51
CA ILE A 133 12.11 -13.46 4.65
C ILE A 133 11.61 -14.42 3.56
N ALA A 134 10.78 -15.41 3.93
CA ALA A 134 10.23 -16.37 3.00
C ALA A 134 9.38 -15.68 1.91
N ALA A 135 8.49 -14.76 2.33
CA ALA A 135 7.64 -14.02 1.40
C ALA A 135 8.44 -13.13 0.45
N VAL A 136 9.49 -12.46 0.93
CA VAL A 136 10.39 -11.68 0.06
C VAL A 136 11.14 -12.56 -0.93
N LYS A 137 11.65 -13.73 -0.51
CA LYS A 137 12.33 -14.68 -1.40
C LYS A 137 11.41 -15.21 -2.49
N GLU A 138 10.17 -15.52 -2.14
CA GLU A 138 9.20 -16.10 -3.08
C GLU A 138 8.70 -15.06 -4.09
N SER A 139 8.43 -13.84 -3.63
CA SER A 139 7.83 -12.79 -4.45
C SER A 139 8.82 -11.88 -5.16
N GLY A 140 10.05 -11.81 -4.69
CA GLY A 140 11.02 -10.80 -5.14
C GLY A 140 10.65 -9.37 -4.70
N ALA A 141 9.87 -9.22 -3.62
CA ALA A 141 9.43 -7.92 -3.12
C ALA A 141 10.62 -7.00 -2.79
N GLN A 142 10.50 -5.74 -3.20
CA GLN A 142 11.50 -4.70 -2.98
C GLN A 142 11.32 -3.97 -1.64
N LEU A 143 10.13 -4.09 -1.03
CA LEU A 143 9.78 -3.38 0.20
C LEU A 143 9.11 -4.33 1.20
N VAL A 144 9.49 -4.21 2.46
CA VAL A 144 8.80 -4.81 3.62
C VAL A 144 8.22 -3.68 4.46
N ALA A 145 6.92 -3.74 4.76
CA ALA A 145 6.25 -2.80 5.64
C ALA A 145 5.81 -3.50 6.93
N MET A 146 6.43 -3.13 8.05
CA MET A 146 6.15 -3.72 9.37
C MET A 146 5.32 -2.78 10.24
N SER A 147 4.33 -3.34 10.94
CA SER A 147 3.47 -2.63 11.90
C SER A 147 3.62 -3.19 13.31
N ALA A 148 3.57 -2.31 14.31
CA ALA A 148 3.40 -2.67 15.72
C ALA A 148 2.59 -1.60 16.45
N LEU A 149 1.63 -2.01 17.29
CA LEU A 149 0.81 -1.08 18.07
C LEU A 149 1.27 -0.97 19.53
N LEU A 150 2.00 -1.96 20.05
CA LEU A 150 2.45 -1.99 21.44
C LEU A 150 3.95 -1.73 21.54
N THR A 151 4.35 -0.96 22.55
CA THR A 151 5.78 -0.73 22.83
C THR A 151 6.55 -2.03 23.10
N THR A 152 5.86 -3.04 23.66
CA THR A 152 6.42 -4.36 23.91
C THR A 152 6.66 -5.17 22.63
N THR A 153 5.86 -4.97 21.58
CA THR A 153 5.99 -5.68 20.30
C THR A 153 6.93 -4.96 19.32
N MET A 154 7.15 -3.66 19.50
CA MET A 154 8.14 -2.89 18.72
C MET A 154 9.54 -3.54 18.75
N ALA A 155 9.91 -4.22 19.83
CA ALA A 155 11.19 -4.92 19.96
C ALA A 155 11.40 -6.02 18.88
N ASN A 156 10.34 -6.50 18.24
CA ASN A 156 10.41 -7.48 17.17
C ASN A 156 10.74 -6.86 15.79
N MET A 157 10.64 -5.53 15.64
CA MET A 157 11.10 -4.85 14.41
C MET A 157 12.61 -4.97 14.21
N PRO A 158 13.47 -4.59 15.17
CA PRO A 158 14.93 -4.78 15.01
C PRO A 158 15.31 -6.26 14.93
N ALA A 159 14.58 -7.18 15.57
CA ALA A 159 14.81 -8.61 15.42
C ALA A 159 14.54 -9.09 13.98
N THR A 160 13.51 -8.57 13.34
CA THR A 160 13.20 -8.85 11.93
C THR A 160 14.26 -8.26 10.99
N ILE A 161 14.70 -7.01 11.23
CA ILE A 161 15.79 -6.39 10.45
C ILE A 161 17.07 -7.24 10.55
N LYS A 162 17.43 -7.63 11.78
CA LYS A 162 18.59 -8.50 12.01
C LYS A 162 18.47 -9.85 11.29
N ALA A 163 17.27 -10.44 11.25
CA ALA A 163 17.07 -11.67 10.52
C ALA A 163 17.29 -11.50 9.01
N PHE A 164 16.95 -10.35 8.41
CA PHE A 164 17.30 -10.01 7.03
C PHE A 164 18.82 -9.86 6.85
N GLU A 165 19.54 -9.27 7.80
CA GLU A 165 21.00 -9.18 7.80
C GLU A 165 21.62 -10.59 7.84
N ASP A 166 21.21 -11.42 8.80
CA ASP A 166 21.70 -12.79 8.99
C ASP A 166 21.40 -13.68 7.76
N ALA A 167 20.33 -13.40 7.03
CA ALA A 167 20.00 -14.06 5.77
C ALA A 167 20.76 -13.49 4.55
N GLY A 168 21.57 -12.44 4.71
CA GLY A 168 22.27 -11.75 3.63
C GLY A 168 21.36 -11.00 2.66
N MET A 169 20.17 -10.60 3.11
CA MET A 169 19.13 -9.99 2.29
C MET A 169 18.83 -8.52 2.65
N ARG A 170 19.51 -7.96 3.66
CA ARG A 170 19.22 -6.59 4.13
C ARG A 170 19.33 -5.54 3.02
N ASP A 171 20.33 -5.68 2.16
CA ASP A 171 20.59 -4.72 1.06
C ASP A 171 19.68 -4.94 -0.15
N SER A 172 18.99 -6.08 -0.24
CA SER A 172 18.10 -6.42 -1.36
C SER A 172 16.68 -5.92 -1.16
N VAL A 173 16.33 -5.42 0.04
CA VAL A 173 14.98 -4.99 0.39
C VAL A 173 15.00 -3.72 1.21
N LYS A 174 14.05 -2.83 0.96
CA LYS A 174 13.79 -1.67 1.81
C LYS A 174 12.85 -2.04 2.95
N ILE A 175 13.03 -1.45 4.11
CA ILE A 175 12.21 -1.71 5.30
C ILE A 175 11.56 -0.42 5.77
N LEU A 176 10.23 -0.37 5.66
CA LEU A 176 9.37 0.70 6.15
C LEU A 176 8.68 0.24 7.44
N ILE A 177 8.66 1.07 8.46
CA ILE A 177 7.99 0.77 9.72
C ILE A 177 6.95 1.82 10.09
N GLY A 178 5.93 1.39 10.82
CA GLY A 178 4.86 2.25 11.31
C GLY A 178 4.09 1.64 12.48
N GLY A 179 3.14 2.40 12.99
CA GLY A 179 2.31 2.07 14.13
C GLY A 179 2.35 3.16 15.21
N ALA A 180 1.31 3.26 16.03
CA ALA A 180 1.11 4.40 16.93
C ALA A 180 2.30 4.74 17.85
N PRO A 181 3.06 3.78 18.44
CA PRO A 181 4.21 4.08 19.27
C PRO A 181 5.52 4.26 18.49
N VAL A 182 5.53 4.01 17.17
CA VAL A 182 6.73 4.07 16.32
C VAL A 182 7.03 5.53 15.97
N THR A 183 8.32 5.87 15.93
CA THR A 183 8.79 7.22 15.62
C THR A 183 9.94 7.17 14.61
N GLN A 184 10.22 8.30 13.95
CA GLN A 184 11.40 8.43 13.09
C GLN A 184 12.70 8.10 13.83
N ALA A 185 12.85 8.61 15.05
CA ALA A 185 14.04 8.33 15.86
C ALA A 185 14.23 6.84 16.18
N PHE A 186 13.11 6.10 16.32
CA PHE A 186 13.18 4.66 16.48
C PHE A 186 13.57 3.96 15.18
N ALA A 187 13.02 4.39 14.03
CA ALA A 187 13.40 3.86 12.72
C ALA A 187 14.90 4.04 12.45
N ASP A 188 15.41 5.23 12.67
CA ASP A 188 16.85 5.55 12.51
C ASP A 188 17.71 4.67 13.43
N LYS A 189 17.29 4.49 14.69
CA LYS A 189 18.02 3.70 15.67
C LYS A 189 18.14 2.23 15.30
N ILE A 190 17.10 1.65 14.70
CA ILE A 190 17.06 0.21 14.35
C ILE A 190 17.52 -0.08 12.93
N GLY A 191 17.86 0.95 12.14
CA GLY A 191 18.33 0.80 10.76
C GLY A 191 17.20 0.48 9.76
N ALA A 192 15.97 0.93 10.03
CA ALA A 192 14.90 0.90 9.03
C ALA A 192 15.15 1.97 7.96
N ASP A 193 14.72 1.72 6.72
CA ASP A 193 14.92 2.64 5.58
C ASP A 193 13.88 3.77 5.58
N GLY A 194 12.76 3.59 6.26
CA GLY A 194 11.71 4.60 6.35
C GLY A 194 10.77 4.40 7.53
N PHE A 195 10.08 5.48 7.86
CA PHE A 195 9.00 5.53 8.84
C PHE A 195 7.83 6.32 8.27
N ALA A 196 6.62 5.91 8.61
CA ALA A 196 5.43 6.67 8.30
C ALA A 196 4.47 6.71 9.51
N PRO A 197 3.94 7.90 9.87
CA PRO A 197 3.02 8.07 10.99
C PRO A 197 1.60 7.61 10.68
N ASP A 198 1.24 7.55 9.39
CA ASP A 198 -0.09 7.18 8.91
C ASP A 198 -0.05 6.47 7.55
N ALA A 199 -1.21 6.02 7.08
CA ALA A 199 -1.33 5.21 5.87
C ALA A 199 -1.05 6.01 4.58
N SER A 200 -1.40 7.29 4.54
CA SER A 200 -1.12 8.13 3.37
C SER A 200 0.36 8.42 3.23
N GLN A 201 1.01 8.79 4.33
CA GLN A 201 2.46 9.00 4.37
C GLN A 201 3.22 7.71 4.05
N ALA A 202 2.72 6.53 4.51
CA ALA A 202 3.32 5.25 4.19
C ALA A 202 3.38 4.99 2.68
N ALA A 203 2.31 5.28 1.94
CA ALA A 203 2.30 5.14 0.48
C ALA A 203 3.30 6.09 -0.20
N LYS A 204 3.43 7.33 0.28
CA LYS A 204 4.39 8.32 -0.26
C LYS A 204 5.84 7.90 0.01
N VAL A 205 6.14 7.47 1.24
CA VAL A 205 7.49 6.97 1.60
C VAL A 205 7.83 5.73 0.78
N ALA A 206 6.89 4.79 0.62
CA ALA A 206 7.08 3.61 -0.20
C ALA A 206 7.47 3.96 -1.65
N LEU A 207 6.78 4.93 -2.29
CA LEU A 207 7.13 5.43 -3.62
C LEU A 207 8.56 5.99 -3.69
N THR A 208 9.02 6.64 -2.63
CA THR A 208 10.38 7.20 -2.56
C THR A 208 11.44 6.11 -2.39
N LEU A 209 11.11 5.02 -1.68
CA LEU A 209 12.05 3.95 -1.37
C LEU A 209 12.30 2.98 -2.54
N VAL A 210 11.35 2.86 -3.47
CA VAL A 210 11.45 1.92 -4.61
C VAL A 210 11.84 2.59 -5.93
N ASN A 211 11.85 3.92 -6.00
CA ASN A 211 12.36 4.71 -7.13
C ASN A 211 13.83 5.06 -6.90
#